data_e030e3633d1c2cb270ef6fef11679ece
#
_entry.id   e030e3633d1c2cb270ef6fef11679ece
#
_cell.length_a   1.000
_cell.length_b   1.000
_cell.length_c   1.000
_cell.angle_alpha   90.00
_cell.angle_beta   90.00
_cell.angle_gamma   90.00
#
_symmetry.space_group_name_H-M   'P 1'
#
loop_
_entity.id
_entity.type
_entity.pdbx_description
1 polymer ?
#
loop_
_entity_poly.entity_id
_entity_poly.type
_entity_poly.pdbx_seq_one_letter_code
_entity_poly.pdbx_strand_id
1 'polypeptide(L)'
;MLKFTPDHEWLRLDGAPDAGIATVGITPFAQKQLGDLVFVELPAVGTRFDKGAVAATVESVKAASDVYAPVGGEVVAVNDKLAAEPGLVNAEPTGGGWLFKLKVADAGEIDGMLDEKAYEALTAAEPG
;
A
#
# COMPACT_ATOMS: atom_id res chain seq x y z
N MET A 1 -13.74 3.01 3.39
CA MET A 1 -13.51 3.60 2.06
C MET A 1 -12.15 3.14 1.54
N LEU A 2 -12.13 2.56 0.37
CA LEU A 2 -10.93 2.00 -0.24
C LEU A 2 -10.57 2.79 -1.50
N LYS A 3 -9.32 3.22 -1.59
CA LYS A 3 -8.80 3.98 -2.73
C LYS A 3 -7.55 3.30 -3.28
N PHE A 4 -7.20 3.62 -4.51
CA PHE A 4 -6.10 2.95 -5.23
C PHE A 4 -5.25 3.95 -5.98
N THR A 5 -4.00 3.54 -6.27
CA THR A 5 -3.09 4.29 -7.13
C THR A 5 -2.85 3.54 -8.45
N PRO A 6 -2.37 4.25 -9.50
CA PRO A 6 -1.95 3.58 -10.73
C PRO A 6 -0.75 2.63 -10.53
N ASP A 7 -0.03 2.77 -9.43
CA ASP A 7 1.11 1.90 -9.09
C ASP A 7 0.67 0.65 -8.30
N HIS A 8 -0.64 0.42 -8.19
CA HIS A 8 -1.22 -0.76 -7.55
C HIS A 8 -1.03 -0.81 -6.04
N GLU A 9 -1.12 0.34 -5.40
CA GLU A 9 -1.22 0.45 -3.95
C GLU A 9 -2.66 0.76 -3.58
N TRP A 10 -3.10 0.27 -2.43
CA TRP A 10 -4.41 0.63 -1.90
C TRP A 10 -4.26 1.41 -0.60
N LEU A 11 -5.28 2.20 -0.30
CA LEU A 11 -5.37 2.99 0.92
C LEU A 11 -6.77 2.82 1.48
N ARG A 12 -6.85 2.53 2.78
CA ARG A 12 -8.13 2.44 3.49
C ARG A 12 -8.08 3.37 4.69
N LEU A 13 -9.05 4.27 4.80
CA LEU A 13 -9.18 5.10 5.99
C LEU A 13 -9.73 4.26 7.14
N ASP A 14 -9.03 4.29 8.25
CA ASP A 14 -9.43 3.59 9.47
C ASP A 14 -10.18 4.56 10.38
N GLY A 15 -11.38 4.16 10.82
CA GLY A 15 -12.18 4.96 11.72
C GLY A 15 -12.82 6.17 11.04
N ALA A 16 -13.07 7.21 11.84
CA ALA A 16 -13.70 8.43 11.33
C ALA A 16 -12.75 9.16 10.37
N PRO A 17 -13.28 9.79 9.31
CA PRO A 17 -12.43 10.51 8.34
C PRO A 17 -11.52 11.56 8.95
N ASP A 18 -11.96 12.19 10.04
CA ASP A 18 -11.18 13.22 10.75
C ASP A 18 -10.05 12.63 11.61
N ALA A 19 -10.03 11.33 11.83
CA ALA A 19 -8.91 10.68 12.52
C ALA A 19 -7.63 10.69 11.67
N GLY A 20 -7.78 10.71 10.36
CA GLY A 20 -6.67 10.89 9.44
C GLY A 20 -5.68 9.73 9.34
N ILE A 21 -6.03 8.55 9.86
CA ILE A 21 -5.16 7.37 9.81
C ILE A 21 -5.58 6.49 8.64
N ALA A 22 -4.63 6.18 7.77
CA ALA A 22 -4.86 5.33 6.61
C ALA A 22 -3.96 4.11 6.65
N THR A 23 -4.52 2.95 6.34
CA THR A 23 -3.77 1.71 6.15
C THR A 23 -3.42 1.57 4.67
N VAL A 24 -2.17 1.21 4.37
CA VAL A 24 -1.65 1.11 3.02
C VAL A 24 -1.09 -0.29 2.76
N GLY A 25 -1.35 -0.80 1.58
CA GLY A 25 -0.80 -2.07 1.12
C GLY A 25 -0.76 -2.13 -0.40
N ILE A 26 -0.41 -3.28 -0.94
CA ILE A 26 -0.43 -3.51 -2.39
C ILE A 26 -1.67 -4.32 -2.76
N THR A 27 -2.14 -4.13 -4.00
CA THR A 27 -3.36 -4.76 -4.47
C THR A 27 -3.15 -6.25 -4.82
N PRO A 28 -4.24 -7.03 -4.91
CA PRO A 28 -4.15 -8.40 -5.42
C PRO A 28 -3.49 -8.49 -6.79
N PHE A 29 -3.73 -7.49 -7.65
CA PHE A 29 -3.09 -7.42 -8.96
C PHE A 29 -1.57 -7.32 -8.83
N ALA A 30 -1.07 -6.44 -7.96
CA ALA A 30 0.36 -6.24 -7.75
C ALA A 30 1.03 -7.51 -7.21
N GLN A 31 0.44 -8.14 -6.18
CA GLN A 31 1.05 -9.34 -5.60
C GLN A 31 1.07 -10.50 -6.59
N LYS A 32 0.06 -10.60 -7.45
CA LYS A 32 0.00 -11.63 -8.48
C LYS A 32 1.12 -11.45 -9.51
N GLN A 33 1.38 -10.20 -9.92
CA GLN A 33 2.47 -9.91 -10.85
C GLN A 33 3.84 -10.20 -10.25
N LEU A 34 4.02 -9.90 -8.97
CA LEU A 34 5.29 -10.11 -8.28
C LEU A 34 5.56 -11.59 -8.01
N GLY A 35 4.53 -12.37 -7.72
CA GLY A 35 4.68 -13.74 -7.27
C GLY A 35 4.98 -13.80 -5.76
N ASP A 36 5.50 -14.92 -5.28
CA ASP A 36 5.73 -15.15 -3.86
C ASP A 36 6.74 -14.17 -3.29
N LEU A 37 6.32 -13.40 -2.30
CA LEU A 37 7.20 -12.46 -1.61
C LEU A 37 8.09 -13.20 -0.62
N VAL A 38 9.37 -12.84 -0.62
CA VAL A 38 10.39 -13.43 0.27
C VAL A 38 10.94 -12.42 1.25
N PHE A 39 10.76 -11.12 0.99
CA PHE A 39 11.24 -10.06 1.87
C PHE A 39 10.40 -8.80 1.70
N VAL A 40 10.13 -8.13 2.82
CA VAL A 40 9.42 -6.84 2.83
C VAL A 40 10.23 -5.89 3.69
N GLU A 41 10.68 -4.77 3.11
CA GLU A 41 11.36 -3.72 3.85
C GLU A 41 10.35 -2.62 4.15
N LEU A 42 10.06 -2.42 5.44
CA LEU A 42 9.09 -1.45 5.92
C LEU A 42 9.76 -0.18 6.40
N PRO A 43 9.06 0.97 6.33
CA PRO A 43 9.61 2.22 6.87
C PRO A 43 9.63 2.19 8.39
N ALA A 44 10.45 3.05 8.99
CA ALA A 44 10.45 3.22 10.44
C ALA A 44 9.26 4.08 10.87
N VAL A 45 8.64 3.74 12.00
CA VAL A 45 7.60 4.57 12.61
C VAL A 45 8.19 5.97 12.89
N GLY A 46 7.42 7.00 12.57
CA GLY A 46 7.86 8.39 12.69
C GLY A 46 8.42 8.99 11.40
N THR A 47 8.68 8.15 10.39
CA THR A 47 9.16 8.64 9.10
C THR A 47 8.05 9.42 8.39
N ARG A 48 8.40 10.55 7.79
CA ARG A 48 7.47 11.35 7.00
C ARG A 48 7.77 11.21 5.53
N PHE A 49 6.70 11.07 4.74
CA PHE A 49 6.79 10.97 3.29
C PHE A 49 5.93 12.03 2.61
N ASP A 50 6.40 12.49 1.47
CA ASP A 50 5.53 13.20 0.52
C ASP A 50 4.88 12.17 -0.39
N LYS A 51 3.73 12.53 -0.97
CA LYS A 51 3.07 11.68 -1.96
C LYS A 51 4.05 11.31 -3.07
N GLY A 52 4.13 10.02 -3.36
CA GLY A 52 5.01 9.49 -4.41
C GLY A 52 6.42 9.14 -3.96
N ALA A 53 6.79 9.42 -2.70
CA ALA A 53 8.09 8.99 -2.19
C ALA A 53 8.12 7.48 -1.99
N VAL A 54 9.30 6.87 -2.11
CA VAL A 54 9.45 5.43 -1.85
C VAL A 54 9.31 5.19 -0.35
N ALA A 55 8.26 4.48 0.03
CA ALA A 55 7.93 4.23 1.44
C ALA A 55 8.36 2.84 1.88
N ALA A 56 8.25 1.84 1.03
CA ALA A 56 8.60 0.45 1.33
C ALA A 56 9.15 -0.22 0.09
N THR A 57 9.76 -1.40 0.26
CA THR A 57 10.22 -2.22 -0.86
C THR A 57 9.78 -3.66 -0.59
N VAL A 58 9.27 -4.32 -1.61
CA VAL A 58 8.89 -5.73 -1.54
C VAL A 58 9.75 -6.52 -2.52
N GLU A 59 10.25 -7.68 -2.08
CA GLU A 59 11.06 -8.55 -2.93
C GLU A 59 10.38 -9.92 -3.07
N SER A 60 10.27 -10.37 -4.31
CA SER A 60 9.77 -11.69 -4.63
C SER A 60 10.92 -12.57 -5.13
N VAL A 61 10.62 -13.83 -5.38
CA VAL A 61 11.60 -14.77 -5.95
C VAL A 61 12.11 -14.34 -7.33
N LYS A 62 11.40 -13.45 -8.01
CA LYS A 62 11.77 -13.03 -9.38
C LYS A 62 12.07 -11.55 -9.53
N ALA A 63 11.65 -10.68 -8.60
CA ALA A 63 11.78 -9.23 -8.77
C ALA A 63 11.71 -8.48 -7.45
N ALA A 64 12.20 -7.24 -7.47
CA ALA A 64 12.00 -6.29 -6.37
C ALA A 64 11.16 -5.13 -6.90
N SER A 65 10.33 -4.54 -6.04
CA SER A 65 9.47 -3.43 -6.42
C SER A 65 9.37 -2.43 -5.27
N ASP A 66 9.42 -1.14 -5.63
CA ASP A 66 9.20 -0.08 -4.67
C ASP A 66 7.71 0.13 -4.46
N VAL A 67 7.34 0.44 -3.21
CA VAL A 67 5.98 0.83 -2.85
C VAL A 67 6.02 2.31 -2.51
N TYR A 68 5.29 3.11 -3.27
CA TYR A 68 5.28 4.56 -3.09
C TYR A 68 4.20 4.97 -2.10
N ALA A 69 4.45 6.06 -1.37
CA ALA A 69 3.45 6.62 -0.48
C ALA A 69 2.27 7.13 -1.33
N PRO A 70 1.05 6.60 -1.14
CA PRO A 70 -0.09 7.03 -1.97
C PRO A 70 -0.54 8.44 -1.65
N VAL A 71 -0.24 8.90 -0.44
CA VAL A 71 -0.46 10.27 0.03
C VAL A 71 0.68 10.63 0.97
N GLY A 72 0.88 11.93 1.21
CA GLY A 72 1.87 12.37 2.20
C GLY A 72 1.39 12.13 3.62
N GLY A 73 2.31 11.87 4.52
CA GLY A 73 1.99 11.66 5.93
C GLY A 73 3.14 11.10 6.73
N GLU A 74 2.85 10.79 7.98
CA GLU A 74 3.81 10.22 8.92
C GLU A 74 3.44 8.78 9.22
N VAL A 75 4.42 7.88 9.19
CA VAL A 75 4.22 6.46 9.54
C VAL A 75 3.94 6.35 11.03
N VAL A 76 2.78 5.82 11.38
CA VAL A 76 2.37 5.62 12.79
C VAL A 76 2.38 4.15 13.19
N ALA A 77 2.38 3.23 12.24
CA ALA A 77 2.47 1.79 12.51
C ALA A 77 2.99 1.05 11.27
N VAL A 78 3.62 -0.09 11.50
CA VAL A 78 4.04 -1.00 10.45
C VAL A 78 3.59 -2.42 10.81
N ASN A 79 3.41 -3.26 9.80
CA ASN A 79 2.97 -4.64 10.03
C ASN A 79 4.18 -5.54 10.29
N ASP A 80 4.56 -5.66 11.55
CA ASP A 80 5.75 -6.41 11.97
C ASP A 80 5.68 -7.90 11.61
N LYS A 81 4.49 -8.43 11.38
CA LYS A 81 4.33 -9.84 10.99
C LYS A 81 5.01 -10.16 9.66
N LEU A 82 5.14 -9.17 8.79
CA LEU A 82 5.72 -9.37 7.46
C LEU A 82 7.21 -9.69 7.49
N ALA A 83 7.91 -9.32 8.57
CA ALA A 83 9.32 -9.66 8.72
C ALA A 83 9.52 -11.18 8.79
N ALA A 84 8.65 -11.89 9.49
CA ALA A 84 8.68 -13.35 9.61
C ALA A 84 7.85 -14.06 8.53
N GLU A 85 6.80 -13.40 8.04
CA GLU A 85 5.81 -13.99 7.12
C GLU A 85 5.55 -13.07 5.93
N PRO A 86 6.53 -12.84 5.04
CA PRO A 86 6.30 -11.98 3.88
C PRO A 86 5.21 -12.51 2.94
N GLY A 87 4.99 -13.82 2.91
CA GLY A 87 3.92 -14.44 2.13
C GLY A 87 2.51 -14.06 2.56
N LEU A 88 2.36 -13.43 3.72
CA LEU A 88 1.07 -12.93 4.17
C LEU A 88 0.52 -11.86 3.21
N VAL A 89 1.40 -11.09 2.58
CA VAL A 89 1.00 -10.12 1.55
C VAL A 89 0.35 -10.83 0.36
N ASN A 90 0.87 -11.99 -0.01
CA ASN A 90 0.29 -12.79 -1.10
C ASN A 90 -1.06 -13.39 -0.71
N ALA A 91 -1.16 -13.88 0.53
CA ALA A 91 -2.36 -14.55 1.01
C ALA A 91 -3.50 -13.57 1.28
N GLU A 92 -3.19 -12.41 1.86
CA GLU A 92 -4.21 -11.43 2.28
C GLU A 92 -3.76 -9.99 1.97
N PRO A 93 -3.59 -9.64 0.69
CA PRO A 93 -3.02 -8.34 0.33
C PRO A 93 -3.85 -7.14 0.79
N THR A 94 -5.16 -7.28 0.87
CA THR A 94 -6.06 -6.20 1.33
C THR A 94 -6.55 -6.42 2.77
N GLY A 95 -6.05 -7.43 3.44
CA GLY A 95 -6.40 -7.75 4.82
C GLY A 95 -5.15 -7.78 5.71
N GLY A 96 -4.86 -8.94 6.28
CA GLY A 96 -3.73 -9.12 7.20
C GLY A 96 -2.35 -8.82 6.62
N GLY A 97 -2.22 -8.73 5.29
CA GLY A 97 -0.97 -8.41 4.60
C GLY A 97 -0.74 -6.92 4.36
N TRP A 98 -1.40 -6.03 5.10
CA TRP A 98 -1.15 -4.60 4.99
C TRP A 98 0.32 -4.27 5.32
N LEU A 99 0.82 -3.16 4.77
CA LEU A 99 2.23 -2.79 4.93
C LEU A 99 2.47 -1.81 6.07
N PHE A 100 1.85 -0.64 6.01
CA PHE A 100 2.07 0.40 7.01
C PHE A 100 0.83 1.28 7.13
N LYS A 101 0.79 2.09 8.22
CA LYS A 101 -0.27 3.07 8.44
C LYS A 101 0.32 4.46 8.49
N LEU A 102 -0.36 5.40 7.85
CA LEU A 102 0.03 6.80 7.78
C LEU A 102 -0.98 7.67 8.50
N LYS A 103 -0.48 8.67 9.23
CA LYS A 103 -1.30 9.81 9.60
C LYS A 103 -1.26 10.78 8.42
N VAL A 104 -2.37 10.90 7.72
CA VAL A 104 -2.45 11.66 6.47
C VAL A 104 -2.26 13.15 6.73
N ALA A 105 -1.34 13.78 5.99
CA ALA A 105 -1.04 15.20 6.15
C ALA A 105 -2.07 16.07 5.44
N ASP A 106 -2.55 15.63 4.27
CA ASP A 106 -3.53 16.37 3.47
C ASP A 106 -4.57 15.41 2.92
N ALA A 107 -5.74 15.41 3.50
CA ALA A 107 -6.85 14.56 3.09
C ALA A 107 -7.30 14.81 1.65
N GLY A 108 -7.02 15.98 1.10
CA GLY A 108 -7.32 16.30 -0.29
C GLY A 108 -6.58 15.43 -1.28
N GLU A 109 -5.42 14.89 -0.90
CA GLU A 109 -4.67 13.97 -1.76
C GLU A 109 -5.41 12.65 -1.95
N ILE A 110 -6.23 12.24 -0.99
CA ILE A 110 -7.04 11.02 -1.10
C ILE A 110 -8.11 11.19 -2.17
N ASP A 111 -8.66 12.39 -2.30
CA ASP A 111 -9.71 12.68 -3.29
C ASP A 111 -9.20 12.52 -4.73
N GLY A 112 -7.90 12.66 -4.94
CA GLY A 112 -7.28 12.46 -6.25
C GLY A 112 -6.97 11.01 -6.59
N MET A 113 -7.17 10.10 -5.65
CA MET A 113 -6.90 8.68 -5.88
C MET A 113 -8.04 8.01 -6.65
N LEU A 114 -7.75 6.85 -7.23
CA LEU A 114 -8.74 6.06 -7.96
C LEU A 114 -9.70 5.38 -7.00
N ASP A 115 -10.98 5.38 -7.32
CA ASP A 115 -11.93 4.52 -6.63
C ASP A 115 -11.82 3.09 -7.20
N GLU A 116 -12.55 2.15 -6.62
CA GLU A 116 -12.48 0.75 -7.02
C GLU A 116 -12.83 0.57 -8.49
N LYS A 117 -13.87 1.26 -8.97
CA LYS A 117 -14.32 1.16 -10.36
C LYS A 117 -13.27 1.70 -11.34
N ALA A 118 -12.68 2.84 -11.02
CA ALA A 118 -11.63 3.43 -11.86
C ALA A 118 -10.38 2.55 -11.88
N TYR A 119 -10.03 1.97 -10.74
CA TYR A 119 -8.90 1.05 -10.65
C TYR A 119 -9.16 -0.23 -11.44
N GLU A 120 -10.35 -0.80 -11.38
CA GLU A 120 -10.72 -1.98 -12.17
C GLU A 120 -10.59 -1.71 -13.68
N ALA A 121 -11.01 -0.53 -14.13
CA ALA A 121 -10.86 -0.12 -15.52
C ALA A 121 -9.39 -0.04 -15.92
N LEU A 122 -8.54 0.46 -15.03
CA LEU A 122 -7.10 0.55 -15.27
C LEU A 122 -6.49 -0.85 -15.42
N THR A 123 -6.79 -1.77 -14.49
CA THR A 123 -6.21 -3.11 -14.52
C THR A 123 -6.74 -3.95 -15.67
N ALA A 124 -7.97 -3.71 -16.13
CA ALA A 124 -8.51 -4.40 -17.28
C ALA A 124 -7.74 -4.08 -18.57
N ALA A 125 -7.11 -2.91 -18.63
CA ALA A 125 -6.30 -2.48 -19.78
C ALA A 125 -4.85 -2.98 -19.70
N GLU A 126 -4.41 -3.49 -18.56
CA GLU A 126 -3.05 -3.97 -18.37
C GLU A 126 -2.97 -5.48 -18.59
N PRO A 127 -1.94 -5.99 -19.31
CA PRO A 127 -1.71 -7.42 -19.38
C PRO A 127 -1.25 -7.93 -18.01
N GLY A 128 -2.08 -8.74 -17.39
CA GLY A 128 -1.82 -9.24 -16.04
C GLY A 128 -1.27 -10.63 -16.00
#